data_dc676ba5179ed234de59dd8e853309d4
#
_entry.id   dc676ba5179ed234de59dd8e853309d4
#
_cell.length_a   1.000
_cell.length_b   1.000
_cell.length_c   1.000
_cell.angle_alpha   90.00
_cell.angle_beta   90.00
_cell.angle_gamma   90.00
#
_symmetry.space_group_name_H-M   'P 1'
#
loop_
_entity.id
_entity.type
_entity.pdbx_description
1 polymer ?
#
loop_
_entity_poly.entity_id
_entity_poly.type
_entity_poly.pdbx_seq_one_letter_code
_entity_poly.pdbx_strand_id
1 'polypeptide(L)'
;MNIIDISSWQASIDLAAVFANNPLDGVVVKATQGTSYTNPEFSKWVSWLDKNDKPYGFYHYLDGGDANAEAEHFYSVVKPYINKGIPVADYEGDALVKGTVWLKRFLDRFRELSGVKPMIYCSLSVVQTQNFSALTDHPLWIAQYADMNPVYGFVDNPWQKGSVAPFNGYVMHQYTSCGRLKGYDGNLDFDKFYGNRDAWDGLCAGENDTSKLKPADPQIVLRTLKNEFGVNEARRNALRAQGYDPDSVQETINRLYAVGGNVKRDIGKDLSYLNSILWIVRSI
;
A
#
# COMPACT_ATOMS: atom_id res chain seq x y z
N MET A 1 -9.88 1.24 7.57
CA MET A 1 -9.16 1.02 8.84
C MET A 1 -8.74 2.36 9.41
N ASN A 2 -8.71 2.47 10.73
CA ASN A 2 -8.23 3.66 11.46
C ASN A 2 -6.76 3.45 11.80
N ILE A 3 -5.92 4.36 11.36
CA ILE A 3 -4.46 4.30 11.49
C ILE A 3 -3.98 5.55 12.20
N ILE A 4 -2.86 5.46 12.88
CA ILE A 4 -2.07 6.62 13.31
C ILE A 4 -0.67 6.49 12.72
N ASP A 5 -0.02 7.62 12.48
CA ASP A 5 1.41 7.58 12.25
C ASP A 5 2.18 8.29 13.38
N ILE A 6 3.37 7.75 13.69
CA ILE A 6 4.15 8.16 14.84
C ILE A 6 5.65 8.22 14.54
N SER A 7 6.33 9.09 15.27
CA SER A 7 7.79 9.24 15.23
C SER A 7 8.35 9.37 16.65
N SER A 8 9.63 9.67 16.79
CA SER A 8 10.25 9.96 18.09
C SER A 8 9.57 11.09 18.86
N TRP A 9 8.74 11.91 18.20
CA TRP A 9 7.91 12.93 18.88
C TRP A 9 6.87 12.30 19.82
N GLN A 10 6.43 11.07 19.53
CA GLN A 10 5.50 10.30 20.34
C GLN A 10 6.21 9.25 21.22
N ALA A 11 7.48 9.46 21.61
CA ALA A 11 8.29 8.47 22.35
C ALA A 11 7.65 7.94 23.65
N SER A 12 6.78 8.74 24.27
CA SER A 12 6.05 8.36 25.49
C SER A 12 4.77 7.55 25.24
N ILE A 13 4.40 7.27 23.98
CA ILE A 13 3.16 6.53 23.66
C ILE A 13 3.23 5.08 24.18
N ASP A 14 2.18 4.67 24.89
CA ASP A 14 1.93 3.25 25.21
C ASP A 14 0.96 2.68 24.18
N LEU A 15 1.48 1.97 23.18
CA LEU A 15 0.65 1.37 22.13
C LEU A 15 -0.38 0.40 22.71
N ALA A 16 -0.02 -0.37 23.77
CA ALA A 16 -0.96 -1.31 24.37
C ALA A 16 -2.18 -0.57 24.97
N ALA A 17 -1.94 0.53 25.68
CA ALA A 17 -3.01 1.35 26.23
C ALA A 17 -3.86 2.01 25.14
N VAL A 18 -3.24 2.53 24.07
CA VAL A 18 -3.97 3.17 22.98
C VAL A 18 -4.83 2.17 22.23
N PHE A 19 -4.32 0.99 21.86
CA PHE A 19 -5.11 -0.07 21.21
C PHE A 19 -6.25 -0.59 22.09
N ALA A 20 -6.04 -0.70 23.40
CA ALA A 20 -7.06 -1.20 24.33
C ALA A 20 -8.25 -0.24 24.50
N ASN A 21 -8.04 1.06 24.30
CA ASN A 21 -9.04 2.09 24.63
C ASN A 21 -9.66 2.77 23.40
N ASN A 22 -9.22 2.43 22.18
CA ASN A 22 -9.69 3.10 20.96
C ASN A 22 -9.86 2.07 19.82
N PRO A 23 -10.74 2.35 18.84
CA PRO A 23 -10.89 1.53 17.64
C PRO A 23 -9.74 1.79 16.64
N LEU A 24 -8.50 1.59 17.10
CA LEU A 24 -7.28 1.69 16.32
C LEU A 24 -7.00 0.35 15.65
N ASP A 25 -6.76 0.35 14.33
CA ASP A 25 -6.50 -0.86 13.57
C ASP A 25 -4.99 -1.09 13.34
N GLY A 26 -4.21 -0.03 13.10
CA GLY A 26 -2.79 -0.16 12.78
C GLY A 26 -1.99 1.12 13.00
N VAL A 27 -0.66 1.04 12.80
CA VAL A 27 0.26 2.16 13.03
C VAL A 27 1.32 2.22 11.93
N VAL A 28 1.61 3.43 11.42
CA VAL A 28 2.78 3.69 10.57
C VAL A 28 3.87 4.37 11.40
N VAL A 29 5.08 3.80 11.41
CA VAL A 29 6.16 4.23 12.31
C VAL A 29 7.29 4.84 11.51
N LYS A 30 7.77 6.04 11.88
CA LYS A 30 9.02 6.57 11.34
C LYS A 30 10.16 5.59 11.60
N ALA A 31 10.81 5.12 10.54
CA ALA A 31 11.97 4.24 10.66
C ALA A 31 13.27 5.04 10.57
N THR A 32 13.39 5.84 9.52
CA THR A 32 14.64 6.54 9.18
C THR A 32 14.38 7.92 8.58
N GLN A 33 15.45 8.71 8.45
CA GLN A 33 15.45 9.97 7.72
C GLN A 33 16.85 10.20 7.11
N GLY A 34 16.87 10.68 5.85
CA GLY A 34 18.11 10.93 5.15
C GLY A 34 19.02 9.69 5.13
N THR A 35 20.34 9.89 5.15
CA THR A 35 21.30 8.79 5.02
C THR A 35 21.83 8.23 6.34
N SER A 36 21.37 8.74 7.50
CA SER A 36 22.00 8.38 8.78
C SER A 36 21.08 8.32 9.99
N TYR A 37 19.95 9.05 9.99
CA TYR A 37 19.06 9.03 11.16
C TYR A 37 18.19 7.78 11.19
N THR A 38 18.23 7.09 12.32
CA THR A 38 17.30 5.98 12.64
C THR A 38 16.49 6.36 13.87
N ASN A 39 15.16 6.21 13.80
CA ASN A 39 14.29 6.49 14.94
C ASN A 39 14.60 5.50 16.07
N PRO A 40 15.00 5.98 17.27
CA PRO A 40 15.38 5.11 18.39
C PRO A 40 14.23 4.22 18.89
N GLU A 41 12.98 4.65 18.71
CA GLU A 41 11.79 3.89 19.15
C GLU A 41 11.30 2.87 18.09
N PHE A 42 11.83 2.91 16.86
CA PHE A 42 11.34 2.10 15.75
C PHE A 42 11.28 0.60 16.07
N SER A 43 12.40 0.02 16.47
CA SER A 43 12.47 -1.43 16.72
C SER A 43 11.55 -1.89 17.86
N LYS A 44 11.38 -1.07 18.89
CA LYS A 44 10.49 -1.34 20.01
C LYS A 44 9.03 -1.41 19.55
N TRP A 45 8.58 -0.40 18.82
CA TRP A 45 7.18 -0.31 18.39
C TRP A 45 6.83 -1.36 17.33
N VAL A 46 7.68 -1.52 16.31
CA VAL A 46 7.42 -2.50 15.25
C VAL A 46 7.45 -3.93 15.78
N SER A 47 8.38 -4.25 16.71
CA SER A 47 8.40 -5.56 17.36
C SER A 47 7.15 -5.82 18.19
N TRP A 48 6.61 -4.79 18.86
CA TRP A 48 5.37 -4.91 19.63
C TRP A 48 4.18 -5.14 18.66
N LEU A 49 4.08 -4.38 17.57
CA LEU A 49 3.03 -4.50 16.56
C LEU A 49 3.03 -5.89 15.89
N ASP A 50 4.21 -6.35 15.45
CA ASP A 50 4.40 -7.68 14.83
C ASP A 50 3.98 -8.81 15.80
N LYS A 51 4.43 -8.73 17.06
CA LYS A 51 4.09 -9.72 18.11
C LYS A 51 2.60 -9.79 18.44
N ASN A 52 1.88 -8.66 18.33
CA ASN A 52 0.47 -8.56 18.68
C ASN A 52 -0.45 -8.65 17.44
N ASP A 53 0.09 -9.05 16.29
CA ASP A 53 -0.63 -9.16 15.01
C ASP A 53 -1.40 -7.89 14.64
N LYS A 54 -0.77 -6.73 14.86
CA LYS A 54 -1.33 -5.44 14.48
C LYS A 54 -0.78 -5.01 13.12
N PRO A 55 -1.63 -4.56 12.19
CA PRO A 55 -1.17 -3.95 10.94
C PRO A 55 -0.18 -2.82 11.21
N TYR A 56 0.93 -2.82 10.47
CA TYR A 56 1.89 -1.73 10.58
C TYR A 56 2.51 -1.37 9.24
N GLY A 57 2.97 -0.13 9.16
CA GLY A 57 3.85 0.37 8.12
C GLY A 57 5.06 1.04 8.73
N PHE A 58 5.99 1.41 7.89
CA PHE A 58 7.17 2.16 8.29
C PHE A 58 7.55 3.16 7.23
N TYR A 59 7.93 4.37 7.65
CA TYR A 59 8.26 5.41 6.71
C TYR A 59 9.70 5.92 6.82
N HIS A 60 10.21 6.37 5.69
CA HIS A 60 11.45 7.10 5.55
C HIS A 60 11.14 8.54 5.19
N TYR A 61 11.55 9.47 6.05
CA TYR A 61 11.48 10.90 5.75
C TYR A 61 12.61 11.27 4.79
N LEU A 62 12.25 11.76 3.63
CA LEU A 62 13.18 12.09 2.54
C LEU A 62 13.82 13.46 2.79
N ASP A 63 15.15 13.50 2.91
CA ASP A 63 15.91 14.75 3.11
C ASP A 63 16.35 15.40 1.78
N GLY A 64 16.27 14.66 0.66
CA GLY A 64 16.70 15.15 -0.64
C GLY A 64 18.21 15.11 -0.85
N GLY A 65 18.91 14.24 -0.14
CA GLY A 65 20.33 13.91 -0.38
C GLY A 65 20.55 13.04 -1.62
N ASP A 66 21.43 12.05 -1.53
CA ASP A 66 21.55 11.02 -2.58
C ASP A 66 20.41 10.02 -2.45
N ALA A 67 19.56 9.92 -3.49
CA ALA A 67 18.35 9.10 -3.47
C ALA A 67 18.64 7.61 -3.24
N ASN A 68 19.73 7.09 -3.82
CA ASN A 68 20.09 5.68 -3.65
C ASN A 68 20.60 5.42 -2.24
N ALA A 69 21.43 6.33 -1.69
CA ALA A 69 21.94 6.20 -0.34
C ALA A 69 20.81 6.29 0.72
N GLU A 70 19.82 7.18 0.51
CA GLU A 70 18.63 7.24 1.38
C GLU A 70 17.81 5.93 1.32
N ALA A 71 17.60 5.37 0.13
CA ALA A 71 16.91 4.10 -0.05
C ALA A 71 17.66 2.92 0.59
N GLU A 72 19.00 2.90 0.46
CA GLU A 72 19.86 1.88 1.07
C GLU A 72 19.85 1.97 2.59
N HIS A 73 19.90 3.19 3.15
CA HIS A 73 19.78 3.41 4.59
C HIS A 73 18.41 2.93 5.09
N PHE A 74 17.32 3.34 4.44
CA PHE A 74 15.98 2.88 4.79
C PHE A 74 15.88 1.36 4.79
N TYR A 75 16.28 0.72 3.67
CA TYR A 75 16.26 -0.74 3.56
C TYR A 75 17.09 -1.44 4.63
N SER A 76 18.28 -0.93 4.96
CA SER A 76 19.16 -1.53 5.95
C SER A 76 18.49 -1.69 7.32
N VAL A 77 17.64 -0.74 7.70
CA VAL A 77 16.92 -0.72 8.98
C VAL A 77 15.65 -1.58 8.92
N VAL A 78 14.89 -1.50 7.82
CA VAL A 78 13.58 -2.15 7.73
C VAL A 78 13.60 -3.56 7.15
N LYS A 79 14.76 -4.03 6.67
CA LYS A 79 14.93 -5.36 6.05
C LYS A 79 14.28 -6.52 6.83
N PRO A 80 14.33 -6.61 8.18
CA PRO A 80 13.68 -7.70 8.93
C PRO A 80 12.15 -7.69 8.86
N TYR A 81 11.56 -6.57 8.43
CA TYR A 81 10.12 -6.30 8.42
C TYR A 81 9.53 -6.21 7.00
N ILE A 82 10.37 -6.42 5.98
CA ILE A 82 9.90 -6.52 4.58
C ILE A 82 8.92 -7.68 4.45
N ASN A 83 7.87 -7.50 3.65
CA ASN A 83 6.70 -8.38 3.49
C ASN A 83 5.79 -8.51 4.74
N LYS A 84 6.04 -7.70 5.78
CA LYS A 84 5.22 -7.68 6.99
C LYS A 84 4.55 -6.32 7.23
N GLY A 85 5.23 -5.24 6.87
CA GLY A 85 4.74 -3.87 6.97
C GLY A 85 4.82 -3.13 5.66
N ILE A 86 3.98 -2.11 5.49
CA ILE A 86 3.96 -1.27 4.28
C ILE A 86 5.15 -0.29 4.33
N PRO A 87 6.08 -0.33 3.36
CA PRO A 87 7.12 0.69 3.26
C PRO A 87 6.55 1.98 2.67
N VAL A 88 6.92 3.12 3.24
CA VAL A 88 6.44 4.44 2.81
C VAL A 88 7.60 5.39 2.55
N ALA A 89 7.56 6.07 1.42
CA ALA A 89 8.41 7.21 1.10
C ALA A 89 7.67 8.50 1.48
N ASP A 90 8.12 9.15 2.53
CA ASP A 90 7.56 10.40 3.04
C ASP A 90 8.19 11.57 2.29
N TYR A 91 7.46 12.02 1.24
CA TYR A 91 7.92 13.02 0.28
C TYR A 91 7.38 14.40 0.62
N GLU A 92 8.10 15.11 1.45
CA GLU A 92 7.79 16.47 1.86
C GLU A 92 9.08 17.30 2.16
N GLY A 93 8.93 18.49 2.70
CA GLY A 93 10.06 19.31 3.14
C GLY A 93 11.08 19.59 2.05
N ASP A 94 12.36 19.43 2.38
CA ASP A 94 13.49 19.76 1.50
C ASP A 94 13.61 18.84 0.28
N ALA A 95 13.07 17.62 0.35
CA ALA A 95 13.07 16.70 -0.77
C ALA A 95 12.23 17.21 -1.96
N LEU A 96 11.23 18.05 -1.72
CA LEU A 96 10.35 18.60 -2.76
C LEU A 96 11.09 19.37 -3.84
N VAL A 97 12.18 20.07 -3.48
CA VAL A 97 12.99 20.85 -4.46
C VAL A 97 13.74 19.94 -5.45
N LYS A 98 13.89 18.65 -5.13
CA LYS A 98 14.54 17.67 -6.00
C LYS A 98 13.60 17.14 -7.09
N GLY A 99 12.30 17.26 -6.89
CA GLY A 99 11.26 16.85 -7.84
C GLY A 99 11.06 15.33 -7.93
N THR A 100 10.03 14.95 -8.67
CA THR A 100 9.57 13.55 -8.77
C THR A 100 10.54 12.60 -9.50
N VAL A 101 11.47 13.13 -10.30
CA VAL A 101 12.54 12.32 -10.93
C VAL A 101 13.52 11.80 -9.86
N TRP A 102 13.83 12.64 -8.86
CA TRP A 102 14.64 12.24 -7.72
C TRP A 102 13.87 11.21 -6.86
N LEU A 103 12.61 11.50 -6.56
CA LEU A 103 11.73 10.57 -5.83
C LEU A 103 11.69 9.20 -6.52
N LYS A 104 11.56 9.19 -7.86
CA LYS A 104 11.56 7.94 -8.62
C LYS A 104 12.83 7.11 -8.41
N ARG A 105 14.01 7.74 -8.35
CA ARG A 105 15.26 7.03 -8.09
C ARG A 105 15.27 6.36 -6.72
N PHE A 106 14.77 7.04 -5.69
CA PHE A 106 14.62 6.46 -4.36
C PHE A 106 13.68 5.25 -4.38
N LEU A 107 12.51 5.38 -5.00
CA LEU A 107 11.50 4.33 -5.07
C LEU A 107 12.00 3.11 -5.86
N ASP A 108 12.64 3.34 -7.00
CA ASP A 108 13.22 2.27 -7.82
C ASP A 108 14.31 1.53 -7.04
N ARG A 109 15.22 2.27 -6.39
CA ARG A 109 16.31 1.66 -5.61
C ARG A 109 15.79 0.86 -4.43
N PHE A 110 14.82 1.38 -3.68
CA PHE A 110 14.21 0.63 -2.59
C PHE A 110 13.52 -0.65 -3.09
N ARG A 111 12.80 -0.57 -4.21
CA ARG A 111 12.17 -1.74 -4.85
C ARG A 111 13.19 -2.78 -5.31
N GLU A 112 14.33 -2.37 -5.89
CA GLU A 112 15.41 -3.30 -6.23
C GLU A 112 15.92 -4.08 -5.02
N LEU A 113 16.06 -3.41 -3.87
CA LEU A 113 16.61 -4.00 -2.65
C LEU A 113 15.59 -4.90 -1.93
N SER A 114 14.32 -4.50 -1.91
CA SER A 114 13.28 -5.11 -1.09
C SER A 114 12.34 -6.05 -1.86
N GLY A 115 12.20 -5.85 -3.16
CA GLY A 115 11.14 -6.46 -3.96
C GLY A 115 9.75 -5.87 -3.72
N VAL A 116 9.60 -4.86 -2.83
CA VAL A 116 8.33 -4.23 -2.47
C VAL A 116 8.25 -2.84 -3.05
N LYS A 117 7.10 -2.48 -3.59
CA LYS A 117 6.82 -1.14 -4.11
C LYS A 117 6.40 -0.22 -2.94
N PRO A 118 7.17 0.84 -2.60
CA PRO A 118 6.78 1.72 -1.53
C PRO A 118 5.52 2.52 -1.84
N MET A 119 4.74 2.82 -0.80
CA MET A 119 3.69 3.83 -0.84
C MET A 119 4.32 5.22 -0.86
N ILE A 120 3.74 6.16 -1.59
CA ILE A 120 4.15 7.56 -1.58
C ILE A 120 3.23 8.31 -0.62
N TYR A 121 3.81 8.96 0.40
CA TYR A 121 3.11 9.96 1.19
C TYR A 121 3.53 11.36 0.74
N CYS A 122 2.55 12.23 0.54
CA CYS A 122 2.75 13.66 0.38
C CYS A 122 1.43 14.43 0.59
N SER A 123 1.53 15.76 0.77
CA SER A 123 0.32 16.58 0.81
C SER A 123 -0.40 16.60 -0.54
N LEU A 124 -1.72 16.77 -0.52
CA LEU A 124 -2.51 16.90 -1.75
C LEU A 124 -2.02 18.06 -2.62
N SER A 125 -1.55 19.17 -2.03
CA SER A 125 -0.99 20.30 -2.76
C SER A 125 0.27 19.91 -3.56
N VAL A 126 1.11 19.02 -3.04
CA VAL A 126 2.28 18.48 -3.75
C VAL A 126 1.84 17.64 -4.95
N VAL A 127 0.83 16.78 -4.78
CA VAL A 127 0.26 16.00 -5.91
C VAL A 127 -0.22 16.93 -7.03
N GLN A 128 -0.84 18.06 -6.68
CA GLN A 128 -1.42 19.00 -7.64
C GLN A 128 -0.40 19.93 -8.31
N THR A 129 0.80 20.07 -7.74
CA THR A 129 1.82 21.02 -8.22
C THR A 129 3.04 20.37 -8.85
N GLN A 130 3.28 19.08 -8.61
CA GLN A 130 4.39 18.34 -9.19
C GLN A 130 3.92 17.29 -10.21
N ASN A 131 4.83 16.84 -11.08
CA ASN A 131 4.51 15.87 -12.13
C ASN A 131 4.73 14.44 -11.65
N PHE A 132 3.67 13.78 -11.21
CA PHE A 132 3.68 12.37 -10.78
C PHE A 132 3.37 11.35 -11.90
N SER A 133 3.29 11.75 -13.18
CA SER A 133 2.84 10.85 -14.27
C SER A 133 3.63 9.54 -14.38
N ALA A 134 4.90 9.52 -13.98
CA ALA A 134 5.76 8.32 -13.99
C ALA A 134 5.68 7.48 -12.71
N LEU A 135 4.81 7.84 -11.75
CA LEU A 135 4.72 7.25 -10.41
C LEU A 135 3.29 6.79 -10.05
N THR A 136 2.37 6.85 -11.00
CA THR A 136 0.94 6.58 -10.78
C THR A 136 0.62 5.12 -10.46
N ASP A 137 1.60 4.23 -10.60
CA ASP A 137 1.52 2.81 -10.22
C ASP A 137 1.90 2.55 -8.76
N HIS A 138 2.42 3.55 -8.04
CA HIS A 138 2.63 3.48 -6.60
C HIS A 138 1.35 3.75 -5.82
N PRO A 139 1.10 3.04 -4.69
CA PRO A 139 0.03 3.42 -3.77
C PRO A 139 0.25 4.85 -3.26
N LEU A 140 -0.82 5.62 -3.15
CA LEU A 140 -0.76 7.01 -2.70
C LEU A 140 -1.41 7.16 -1.32
N TRP A 141 -0.71 7.81 -0.41
CA TRP A 141 -1.19 8.30 0.87
C TRP A 141 -1.12 9.84 0.84
N ILE A 142 -2.28 10.49 0.89
CA ILE A 142 -2.35 11.96 0.85
C ILE A 142 -2.48 12.54 2.25
N ALA A 143 -1.91 13.72 2.48
CA ALA A 143 -2.25 14.56 3.62
C ALA A 143 -3.09 15.75 3.18
N GLN A 144 -4.24 15.92 3.83
CA GLN A 144 -5.08 17.10 3.70
C GLN A 144 -5.96 17.24 4.95
N TYR A 145 -5.85 18.36 5.64
CA TYR A 145 -6.60 18.63 6.86
C TYR A 145 -7.73 19.63 6.58
N ALA A 146 -8.88 19.43 7.22
CA ALA A 146 -9.98 20.40 7.17
C ALA A 146 -9.62 21.67 7.91
N ASP A 147 -8.99 21.50 9.07
CA ASP A 147 -8.48 22.57 9.95
C ASP A 147 -7.44 22.00 10.93
N MET A 148 -6.99 22.78 11.89
CA MET A 148 -6.01 22.42 12.93
C MET A 148 -6.66 22.29 14.32
N ASN A 149 -7.97 22.14 14.39
CA ASN A 149 -8.66 21.88 15.65
C ASN A 149 -8.40 20.48 16.18
N PRO A 150 -8.42 20.24 17.49
CA PRO A 150 -8.31 18.90 18.05
C PRO A 150 -9.46 18.00 17.59
N VAL A 151 -9.09 16.78 17.11
CA VAL A 151 -10.04 15.75 16.69
C VAL A 151 -10.06 14.65 17.73
N TYR A 152 -11.19 14.44 18.41
CA TYR A 152 -11.36 13.44 19.46
C TYR A 152 -11.93 12.14 18.90
N GLY A 153 -11.08 11.10 18.83
CA GLY A 153 -11.41 9.83 18.19
C GLY A 153 -11.38 9.88 16.67
N PHE A 154 -11.55 8.72 16.03
CA PHE A 154 -11.45 8.60 14.57
C PHE A 154 -12.71 9.06 13.85
N VAL A 155 -12.54 9.59 12.63
CA VAL A 155 -13.62 10.03 11.74
C VAL A 155 -13.79 9.00 10.62
N ASP A 156 -15.01 8.50 10.41
CA ASP A 156 -15.27 7.48 9.38
C ASP A 156 -15.13 8.02 7.97
N ASN A 157 -15.60 9.23 7.72
CA ASN A 157 -15.54 9.89 6.42
C ASN A 157 -14.87 11.26 6.57
N PRO A 158 -13.53 11.32 6.68
CA PRO A 158 -12.82 12.58 6.82
C PRO A 158 -12.99 13.44 5.56
N TRP A 159 -13.07 14.76 5.81
CA TRP A 159 -13.21 15.73 4.72
C TRP A 159 -11.99 15.68 3.79
N GLN A 160 -12.26 15.61 2.49
CA GLN A 160 -11.27 15.69 1.44
C GLN A 160 -11.85 16.49 0.26
N LYS A 161 -11.05 17.38 -0.32
CA LYS A 161 -11.47 18.17 -1.48
C LYS A 161 -10.30 18.35 -2.44
N GLY A 162 -10.55 18.07 -3.70
CA GLY A 162 -9.59 18.25 -4.78
C GLY A 162 -9.28 16.94 -5.49
N SER A 163 -8.61 17.07 -6.64
CA SER A 163 -8.21 15.93 -7.47
C SER A 163 -6.83 15.44 -7.07
N VAL A 164 -6.64 14.13 -7.11
CA VAL A 164 -5.33 13.49 -6.97
C VAL A 164 -4.72 13.11 -8.33
N ALA A 165 -5.28 13.62 -9.44
CA ALA A 165 -4.68 13.38 -10.75
C ALA A 165 -3.18 13.77 -10.75
N PRO A 166 -2.30 12.98 -11.40
CA PRO A 166 -2.59 11.91 -12.36
C PRO A 166 -2.89 10.53 -11.75
N PHE A 167 -2.87 10.38 -10.43
CA PHE A 167 -3.26 9.11 -9.80
C PHE A 167 -4.77 8.84 -9.99
N ASN A 168 -5.14 7.57 -10.08
CA ASN A 168 -6.55 7.16 -10.16
C ASN A 168 -7.30 7.23 -8.82
N GLY A 169 -6.56 7.41 -7.71
CA GLY A 169 -7.09 7.47 -6.35
C GLY A 169 -5.96 7.45 -5.33
N TYR A 170 -6.32 7.40 -4.08
CA TYR A 170 -5.41 7.21 -2.96
C TYR A 170 -5.92 6.07 -2.07
N VAL A 171 -5.01 5.40 -1.38
CA VAL A 171 -5.34 4.27 -0.50
C VAL A 171 -5.42 4.68 0.97
N MET A 172 -4.78 5.80 1.33
CA MET A 172 -4.79 6.32 2.70
C MET A 172 -4.84 7.85 2.70
N HIS A 173 -5.45 8.41 3.73
CA HIS A 173 -5.61 9.85 3.91
C HIS A 173 -5.28 10.24 5.36
N GLN A 174 -4.22 11.01 5.56
CA GLN A 174 -3.92 11.70 6.81
C GLN A 174 -4.78 12.96 6.86
N TYR A 175 -5.73 13.01 7.80
CA TYR A 175 -6.75 14.06 7.82
C TYR A 175 -6.63 15.03 8.98
N THR A 176 -5.74 14.79 9.92
CA THR A 176 -5.40 15.71 11.01
C THR A 176 -4.05 15.34 11.62
N SER A 177 -3.34 16.35 12.14
CA SER A 177 -2.18 16.19 13.02
C SER A 177 -2.48 16.63 14.47
N CYS A 178 -3.76 16.83 14.79
CA CYS A 178 -4.24 17.26 16.10
C CYS A 178 -5.17 16.22 16.74
N GLY A 179 -5.01 14.94 16.40
CA GLY A 179 -5.80 13.82 16.92
C GLY A 179 -5.59 13.60 18.43
N ARG A 180 -6.66 13.16 19.11
CA ARG A 180 -6.67 12.83 20.54
C ARG A 180 -7.26 11.45 20.75
N LEU A 181 -6.49 10.56 21.37
CA LEU A 181 -6.91 9.21 21.75
C LEU A 181 -6.75 8.99 23.26
N LYS A 182 -7.59 8.16 23.83
CA LYS A 182 -7.42 7.72 25.22
C LYS A 182 -6.12 6.90 25.36
N GLY A 183 -5.35 7.21 26.40
CA GLY A 183 -4.07 6.54 26.66
C GLY A 183 -2.85 7.26 26.10
N TYR A 184 -3.05 8.45 25.48
CA TYR A 184 -1.97 9.35 25.09
C TYR A 184 -2.43 10.81 25.11
N ASP A 185 -1.65 11.67 25.78
CA ASP A 185 -2.03 13.08 26.02
C ASP A 185 -1.55 14.05 24.92
N GLY A 186 -0.72 13.57 24.00
CA GLY A 186 -0.15 14.38 22.90
C GLY A 186 -1.04 14.44 21.66
N ASN A 187 -0.56 15.20 20.67
CA ASN A 187 -1.13 15.19 19.33
C ASN A 187 -0.72 13.91 18.59
N LEU A 188 -1.65 13.38 17.80
CA LEU A 188 -1.44 12.25 16.91
C LEU A 188 -1.91 12.62 15.51
N ASP A 189 -1.18 12.12 14.53
CA ASP A 189 -1.62 12.10 13.15
C ASP A 189 -2.64 10.98 12.98
N PHE A 190 -3.82 11.31 12.44
CA PHE A 190 -4.86 10.33 12.17
C PHE A 190 -5.02 10.10 10.69
N ASP A 191 -5.09 8.82 10.35
CA ASP A 191 -5.20 8.34 8.98
C ASP A 191 -6.42 7.47 8.80
N LYS A 192 -7.04 7.60 7.62
CA LYS A 192 -8.03 6.66 7.14
C LYS A 192 -7.45 5.83 6.00
N PHE A 193 -7.26 4.54 6.24
CA PHE A 193 -6.94 3.59 5.18
C PHE A 193 -8.23 3.04 4.56
N TYR A 194 -8.37 3.18 3.24
CA TYR A 194 -9.57 2.80 2.48
C TYR A 194 -9.50 1.35 2.00
N GLY A 195 -9.31 0.44 2.93
CA GLY A 195 -9.24 -1.00 2.72
C GLY A 195 -9.47 -1.77 4.02
N ASN A 196 -9.48 -3.09 3.90
CA ASN A 196 -9.48 -4.03 5.02
C ASN A 196 -8.06 -4.57 5.29
N ARG A 197 -7.93 -5.53 6.21
CA ARG A 197 -6.67 -6.20 6.54
C ARG A 197 -6.04 -6.88 5.31
N ASP A 198 -6.80 -7.57 4.48
CA ASP A 198 -6.29 -8.25 3.28
C ASP A 198 -5.68 -7.24 2.28
N ALA A 199 -6.31 -6.07 2.11
CA ALA A 199 -5.79 -5.01 1.27
C ALA A 199 -4.49 -4.40 1.85
N TRP A 200 -4.40 -4.25 3.18
CA TRP A 200 -3.19 -3.83 3.87
C TRP A 200 -2.05 -4.81 3.66
N ASP A 201 -2.31 -6.10 3.91
CA ASP A 201 -1.33 -7.18 3.75
C ASP A 201 -0.86 -7.32 2.30
N GLY A 202 -1.74 -7.06 1.33
CA GLY A 202 -1.41 -7.00 -0.09
C GLY A 202 -0.41 -5.89 -0.44
N LEU A 203 -0.42 -4.76 0.27
CA LEU A 203 0.56 -3.67 0.09
C LEU A 203 1.90 -3.95 0.80
N CYS A 204 1.91 -4.83 1.80
CA CYS A 204 3.15 -5.29 2.44
C CYS A 204 3.93 -6.25 1.55
N ALA A 205 3.25 -7.02 0.71
CA ALA A 205 3.85 -8.08 -0.10
C ALA A 205 4.73 -7.51 -1.22
N GLY A 206 5.89 -8.09 -1.40
CA GLY A 206 6.73 -7.85 -2.58
C GLY A 206 6.06 -8.36 -3.85
N GLU A 207 6.48 -7.85 -5.00
CA GLU A 207 5.96 -8.27 -6.30
C GLU A 207 6.09 -9.78 -6.54
N ASN A 208 7.07 -10.40 -5.90
CA ASN A 208 7.35 -11.82 -5.98
C ASN A 208 6.86 -12.63 -4.76
N ASP A 209 6.33 -11.98 -3.72
CA ASP A 209 5.78 -12.68 -2.56
C ASP A 209 4.29 -12.92 -2.75
N THR A 210 3.98 -14.02 -3.42
CA THR A 210 2.60 -14.51 -3.59
C THR A 210 2.14 -15.41 -2.44
N SER A 211 2.98 -15.61 -1.42
CA SER A 211 2.72 -16.60 -0.35
C SER A 211 1.47 -16.30 0.49
N LYS A 212 1.06 -15.04 0.56
CA LYS A 212 -0.15 -14.58 1.27
C LYS A 212 -1.34 -14.34 0.34
N LEU A 213 -1.14 -14.38 -0.98
CA LEU A 213 -2.19 -14.13 -1.96
C LEU A 213 -2.94 -15.43 -2.27
N LYS A 214 -4.25 -15.31 -2.46
CA LYS A 214 -5.09 -16.43 -2.90
C LYS A 214 -4.77 -16.76 -4.36
N PRO A 215 -4.73 -18.04 -4.74
CA PRO A 215 -4.66 -18.42 -6.14
C PRO A 215 -5.93 -17.97 -6.87
N ALA A 216 -5.86 -17.96 -8.20
CA ALA A 216 -7.02 -17.67 -9.04
C ALA A 216 -8.21 -18.55 -8.69
N ASP A 217 -9.37 -17.93 -8.51
CA ASP A 217 -10.65 -18.61 -8.49
C ASP A 217 -11.49 -18.20 -9.73
N PRO A 218 -12.54 -18.95 -10.07
CA PRO A 218 -13.33 -18.69 -11.27
C PRO A 218 -13.97 -17.29 -11.30
N GLN A 219 -14.37 -16.75 -10.15
CA GLN A 219 -15.02 -15.44 -10.09
C GLN A 219 -14.04 -14.31 -10.40
N ILE A 220 -12.83 -14.35 -9.81
CA ILE A 220 -11.82 -13.34 -10.07
C ILE A 220 -11.31 -13.40 -11.52
N VAL A 221 -11.20 -14.61 -12.09
CA VAL A 221 -10.84 -14.80 -13.50
C VAL A 221 -11.91 -14.18 -14.41
N LEU A 222 -13.19 -14.44 -14.15
CA LEU A 222 -14.30 -13.88 -14.93
C LEU A 222 -14.32 -12.33 -14.87
N ARG A 223 -14.16 -11.76 -13.68
CA ARG A 223 -14.07 -10.30 -13.49
C ARG A 223 -12.88 -9.70 -14.22
N THR A 224 -11.74 -10.39 -14.21
CA THR A 224 -10.53 -9.98 -14.95
C THR A 224 -10.77 -10.01 -16.46
N LEU A 225 -11.42 -11.04 -16.99
CA LEU A 225 -11.79 -11.14 -18.41
C LEU A 225 -12.78 -10.04 -18.84
N LYS A 226 -13.64 -9.57 -17.93
CA LYS A 226 -14.51 -8.40 -18.14
C LYS A 226 -13.80 -7.06 -18.04
N ASN A 227 -12.48 -7.07 -17.84
CA ASN A 227 -11.62 -5.88 -17.67
C ASN A 227 -11.98 -4.99 -16.46
N GLU A 228 -12.56 -5.57 -15.40
CA GLU A 228 -12.92 -4.83 -14.19
C GLU A 228 -11.68 -4.31 -13.42
N PHE A 229 -10.51 -4.89 -13.65
CA PHE A 229 -9.24 -4.55 -12.98
C PHE A 229 -8.26 -3.79 -13.90
N GLY A 230 -8.71 -3.32 -15.08
CA GLY A 230 -7.85 -2.65 -16.02
C GLY A 230 -6.85 -3.57 -16.73
N VAL A 231 -5.69 -3.05 -17.15
CA VAL A 231 -4.68 -3.77 -17.92
C VAL A 231 -3.28 -3.59 -17.34
N ASN A 232 -2.36 -4.46 -17.74
CA ASN A 232 -0.95 -4.40 -17.36
C ASN A 232 -0.73 -4.31 -15.84
N GLU A 233 0.12 -3.39 -15.40
CA GLU A 233 0.46 -3.23 -13.99
C GLU A 233 -0.72 -2.77 -13.13
N ALA A 234 -1.62 -1.94 -13.69
CA ALA A 234 -2.85 -1.54 -13.00
C ALA A 234 -3.71 -2.76 -12.63
N ARG A 235 -3.81 -3.75 -13.54
CA ARG A 235 -4.51 -5.01 -13.28
C ARG A 235 -3.83 -5.79 -12.15
N ARG A 236 -2.51 -5.93 -12.19
CA ARG A 236 -1.74 -6.65 -11.17
C ARG A 236 -1.97 -6.07 -9.78
N ASN A 237 -1.88 -4.74 -9.68
CA ASN A 237 -2.09 -4.02 -8.41
C ASN A 237 -3.54 -4.15 -7.91
N ALA A 238 -4.52 -4.05 -8.80
CA ALA A 238 -5.92 -4.21 -8.44
C ALA A 238 -6.24 -5.64 -7.97
N LEU A 239 -5.63 -6.67 -8.56
CA LEU A 239 -5.77 -8.07 -8.13
C LEU A 239 -5.13 -8.29 -6.76
N ARG A 240 -3.91 -7.77 -6.52
CA ARG A 240 -3.26 -7.80 -5.21
C ARG A 240 -4.10 -7.12 -4.13
N ALA A 241 -4.66 -5.95 -4.44
CA ALA A 241 -5.57 -5.22 -3.53
C ALA A 241 -6.85 -6.02 -3.19
N GLN A 242 -7.22 -6.99 -4.03
CA GLN A 242 -8.31 -7.95 -3.75
C GLN A 242 -7.81 -9.23 -3.07
N GLY A 243 -6.50 -9.30 -2.73
CA GLY A 243 -5.91 -10.46 -2.08
C GLY A 243 -5.62 -11.64 -3.01
N TYR A 244 -5.54 -11.42 -4.34
CA TYR A 244 -5.27 -12.48 -5.32
C TYR A 244 -3.88 -12.36 -5.93
N ASP A 245 -3.26 -13.51 -6.20
CA ASP A 245 -2.01 -13.61 -6.95
C ASP A 245 -2.24 -13.28 -8.44
N PRO A 246 -1.70 -12.16 -8.95
CA PRO A 246 -1.89 -11.77 -10.34
C PRO A 246 -1.32 -12.77 -11.34
N ASP A 247 -0.24 -13.48 -10.97
CA ASP A 247 0.40 -14.45 -11.85
C ASP A 247 -0.45 -15.70 -11.97
N SER A 248 -1.01 -16.20 -10.86
CA SER A 248 -1.99 -17.29 -10.85
C SER A 248 -3.22 -16.96 -11.69
N VAL A 249 -3.75 -15.72 -11.60
CA VAL A 249 -4.88 -15.27 -12.41
C VAL A 249 -4.51 -15.22 -13.89
N GLN A 250 -3.34 -14.66 -14.23
CA GLN A 250 -2.90 -14.56 -15.62
C GLN A 250 -2.60 -15.93 -16.23
N GLU A 251 -1.98 -16.83 -15.47
CA GLU A 251 -1.72 -18.20 -15.92
C GLU A 251 -3.04 -18.94 -16.22
N THR A 252 -4.03 -18.80 -15.35
CA THR A 252 -5.36 -19.40 -15.57
C THR A 252 -6.01 -18.84 -16.83
N ILE A 253 -5.95 -17.53 -17.07
CA ILE A 253 -6.43 -16.90 -18.29
C ILE A 253 -5.68 -17.43 -19.53
N ASN A 254 -4.35 -17.55 -19.45
CA ASN A 254 -3.54 -18.06 -20.56
C ASN A 254 -3.89 -19.51 -20.88
N ARG A 255 -4.14 -20.36 -19.87
CA ARG A 255 -4.62 -21.74 -20.06
C ARG A 255 -5.99 -21.77 -20.75
N LEU A 256 -6.93 -20.89 -20.36
CA LEU A 256 -8.23 -20.79 -21.00
C LEU A 256 -8.12 -20.39 -22.49
N TYR A 257 -7.24 -19.46 -22.82
CA TYR A 257 -6.98 -19.07 -24.21
C TYR A 257 -6.29 -20.18 -25.02
N ALA A 258 -5.36 -20.92 -24.41
CA ALA A 258 -4.68 -22.04 -25.07
C ALA A 258 -5.67 -23.17 -25.41
N VAL A 259 -6.56 -23.50 -24.50
CA VAL A 259 -7.64 -24.47 -24.70
C VAL A 259 -8.64 -23.95 -25.75
N GLY A 260 -9.07 -22.69 -25.64
CA GLY A 260 -9.99 -22.05 -26.60
C GLY A 260 -9.39 -21.90 -28.01
N GLY A 261 -8.08 -21.69 -28.12
CA GLY A 261 -7.36 -21.66 -29.41
C GLY A 261 -7.29 -23.02 -30.08
N ASN A 262 -7.15 -24.10 -29.31
CA ASN A 262 -7.19 -25.46 -29.80
C ASN A 262 -8.61 -25.88 -30.20
N VAL A 263 -9.62 -25.43 -29.46
CA VAL A 263 -11.05 -25.68 -29.83
C VAL A 263 -11.43 -25.01 -31.14
N LYS A 264 -10.90 -23.83 -31.46
CA LYS A 264 -11.13 -23.18 -32.79
C LYS A 264 -10.52 -23.96 -33.96
N ARG A 265 -9.48 -24.77 -33.73
CA ARG A 265 -8.89 -25.64 -34.75
C ARG A 265 -9.65 -26.94 -34.95
N ASP A 266 -10.41 -27.41 -33.91
CA ASP A 266 -11.04 -28.74 -33.89
C ASP A 266 -12.58 -28.71 -33.91
N ILE A 267 -13.24 -27.56 -34.25
CA ILE A 267 -14.71 -27.41 -34.29
C ILE A 267 -15.39 -28.40 -35.28
N GLY A 268 -14.62 -29.27 -35.91
CA GLY A 268 -15.16 -30.32 -36.77
C GLY A 268 -15.47 -31.67 -36.11
N LYS A 269 -15.09 -31.92 -34.85
CA LYS A 269 -15.09 -33.30 -34.34
C LYS A 269 -15.63 -33.60 -32.94
N ASP A 270 -15.88 -32.64 -32.02
CA ASP A 270 -16.37 -33.07 -30.72
C ASP A 270 -17.18 -32.01 -29.93
N LEU A 271 -18.51 -32.12 -30.02
CA LEU A 271 -19.49 -31.40 -29.20
C LEU A 271 -19.41 -31.72 -27.70
N SER A 272 -18.72 -32.80 -27.30
CA SER A 272 -18.58 -33.23 -25.91
C SER A 272 -17.65 -32.30 -25.11
N TYR A 273 -16.65 -31.71 -25.77
CA TYR A 273 -15.69 -30.81 -25.15
C TYR A 273 -16.28 -29.41 -24.86
N LEU A 274 -17.18 -28.93 -25.72
CA LEU A 274 -17.93 -27.69 -25.51
C LEU A 274 -18.89 -27.82 -24.32
N ASN A 275 -19.44 -28.98 -24.06
CA ASN A 275 -20.30 -29.27 -22.91
C ASN A 275 -19.53 -29.29 -21.60
N SER A 276 -18.26 -29.72 -21.59
CA SER A 276 -17.42 -29.69 -20.38
C SER A 276 -17.01 -28.25 -20.01
N ILE A 277 -16.71 -27.41 -21.00
CA ILE A 277 -16.42 -25.97 -20.76
C ILE A 277 -17.69 -25.25 -20.33
N LEU A 278 -18.83 -25.51 -20.96
CA LEU A 278 -20.14 -24.98 -20.57
C LEU A 278 -20.59 -25.47 -19.19
N TRP A 279 -20.22 -26.69 -18.81
CA TRP A 279 -20.49 -27.23 -17.47
C TRP A 279 -19.65 -26.51 -16.41
N ILE A 280 -18.35 -26.27 -16.66
CA ILE A 280 -17.49 -25.47 -15.79
C ILE A 280 -18.03 -24.04 -15.64
N VAL A 281 -18.50 -23.42 -16.72
CA VAL A 281 -19.08 -22.07 -16.70
C VAL A 281 -20.46 -22.03 -16.04
N ARG A 282 -21.23 -23.15 -16.07
CA ARG A 282 -22.55 -23.26 -15.42
C ARG A 282 -22.51 -23.76 -13.98
N SER A 283 -21.38 -24.35 -13.55
CA SER A 283 -21.16 -24.81 -12.17
C SER A 283 -20.53 -23.73 -11.30
N ILE A 284 -20.32 -22.55 -11.86
CA ILE A 284 -19.88 -21.31 -11.23
C ILE A 284 -21.07 -20.33 -11.20
#